data_ccdd3d73c3becb3506e7ffc5d4e69590
#
_entry.id   ccdd3d73c3becb3506e7ffc5d4e69590
#
_cell.length_a   1.000
_cell.length_b   1.000
_cell.length_c   1.000
_cell.angle_alpha   90.00
_cell.angle_beta   90.00
_cell.angle_gamma   90.00
#
_symmetry.space_group_name_H-M   'P 1'
#
loop_
_entity.id
_entity.type
_entity.pdbx_description
1 polymer ?
#
loop_
_entity_poly.entity_id
_entity_poly.type
_entity_poly.pdbx_seq_one_letter_code
_entity_poly.pdbx_strand_id
1 'polypeptide(L)'
;MKKQRICIVGNGLSGLMAVLALNKLEGLEVHLISKKNKLLKDKRTTAISTSNYNFLNSVVDKHDKKLFWPSSKINLFYETKDQNMNFLNFNEDKKNLMYIFENDKVKAKLLKVIKKKKIKIFKKNINNLNDLNDYDLKILCLGRSSKIYQNIIDKRSLDKDYKEVAITGYVKHNLKNLNTAQYFLKDGPLAILPFSKNSFSFVWSVNKEFPKKDIGAVVKSKICEVLKTKNIKISNQQSYPLKLNLKRTYFKKDVLILGEGLHTVHPIAGQGFNLVLRDINKLQEILKYYTELGMSLKSCPALEDFTSNRKAENIITGIGIDLTHHFFKQNKLLDPFKESILKNVSKNNTLKKISKFISNQGLSI
;
A
#
# COMPACT_ATOMS: atom_id res chain seq x y z
N MET A 1 -13.38 -10.43 33.34
CA MET A 1 -11.92 -10.37 33.11
C MET A 1 -11.46 -8.92 32.92
N LYS A 2 -10.28 -8.56 33.43
CA LYS A 2 -9.66 -7.24 33.19
C LYS A 2 -9.28 -7.14 31.71
N LYS A 3 -9.67 -6.04 31.04
CA LYS A 3 -9.31 -5.82 29.64
C LYS A 3 -7.80 -5.69 29.47
N GLN A 4 -7.26 -6.35 28.44
CA GLN A 4 -5.84 -6.23 28.09
C GLN A 4 -5.62 -4.94 27.29
N ARG A 5 -4.58 -4.18 27.60
CA ARG A 5 -4.32 -2.87 27.03
C ARG A 5 -3.33 -2.95 25.88
N ILE A 6 -3.77 -2.48 24.72
CA ILE A 6 -2.94 -2.38 23.52
C ILE A 6 -2.74 -0.90 23.16
N CYS A 7 -1.50 -0.50 22.87
CA CYS A 7 -1.25 0.78 22.25
C CYS A 7 -0.82 0.63 20.79
N ILE A 8 -1.34 1.52 19.94
CA ILE A 8 -0.93 1.65 18.55
C ILE A 8 -0.27 3.02 18.39
N VAL A 9 1.02 3.02 18.03
CA VAL A 9 1.82 4.23 17.91
C VAL A 9 1.92 4.64 16.45
N GLY A 10 1.27 5.75 16.09
CA GLY A 10 1.24 6.29 14.74
C GLY A 10 -0.16 6.46 14.20
N ASN A 11 -0.47 7.64 13.68
CA ASN A 11 -1.78 8.02 13.14
C ASN A 11 -1.79 8.15 11.61
N GLY A 12 -0.94 7.38 10.92
CA GLY A 12 -1.05 7.10 9.48
C GLY A 12 -2.21 6.14 9.18
N LEU A 13 -2.49 5.89 7.91
CA LEU A 13 -3.57 4.95 7.50
C LEU A 13 -3.42 3.58 8.17
N SER A 14 -2.20 3.05 8.24
CA SER A 14 -1.92 1.74 8.87
C SER A 14 -2.31 1.73 10.36
N GLY A 15 -1.88 2.74 11.12
CA GLY A 15 -2.21 2.82 12.55
C GLY A 15 -3.70 3.02 12.82
N LEU A 16 -4.37 3.88 12.04
CA LEU A 16 -5.81 4.11 12.19
C LEU A 16 -6.63 2.87 11.85
N MET A 17 -6.22 2.12 10.82
CA MET A 17 -6.86 0.85 10.46
C MET A 17 -6.64 -0.20 11.54
N ALA A 18 -5.41 -0.34 12.07
CA ALA A 18 -5.11 -1.26 13.16
C ALA A 18 -5.92 -0.94 14.43
N VAL A 19 -6.04 0.34 14.81
CA VAL A 19 -6.88 0.79 15.94
C VAL A 19 -8.32 0.33 15.76
N LEU A 20 -8.91 0.59 14.60
CA LEU A 20 -10.32 0.25 14.35
C LEU A 20 -10.55 -1.26 14.28
N ALA A 21 -9.62 -1.99 13.66
CA ALA A 21 -9.69 -3.44 13.56
C ALA A 21 -9.63 -4.10 14.95
N LEU A 22 -8.62 -3.74 15.74
CA LEU A 22 -8.41 -4.36 17.06
C LEU A 22 -9.44 -3.91 18.10
N ASN A 23 -9.98 -2.70 17.99
CA ASN A 23 -11.05 -2.23 18.88
C ASN A 23 -12.37 -3.01 18.74
N LYS A 24 -12.50 -3.86 17.71
CA LYS A 24 -13.66 -4.77 17.57
C LYS A 24 -13.56 -6.02 18.43
N LEU A 25 -12.36 -6.31 18.95
CA LEU A 25 -12.14 -7.51 19.74
C LEU A 25 -12.58 -7.28 21.18
N GLU A 26 -13.41 -8.19 21.69
CA GLU A 26 -13.79 -8.21 23.09
C GLU A 26 -12.56 -8.48 23.96
N GLY A 27 -12.57 -8.00 25.19
CA GLY A 27 -11.44 -8.18 26.11
C GLY A 27 -10.24 -7.23 25.87
N LEU A 28 -10.24 -6.41 24.83
CA LEU A 28 -9.19 -5.44 24.54
C LEU A 28 -9.59 -3.99 24.86
N GLU A 29 -8.65 -3.22 25.39
CA GLU A 29 -8.71 -1.76 25.47
C GLU A 29 -7.62 -1.19 24.56
N VAL A 30 -8.03 -0.59 23.45
CA VAL A 30 -7.12 -0.09 22.39
C VAL A 30 -6.93 1.39 22.49
N HIS A 31 -5.68 1.85 22.57
CA HIS A 31 -5.29 3.25 22.61
C HIS A 31 -4.51 3.66 21.37
N LEU A 32 -4.77 4.84 20.84
CA LEU A 32 -3.99 5.45 19.78
C LEU A 32 -3.00 6.47 20.37
N ILE A 33 -1.72 6.31 20.05
CA ILE A 33 -0.69 7.30 20.42
C ILE A 33 -0.25 8.00 19.15
N SER A 34 -0.41 9.31 19.11
CA SER A 34 -0.06 10.14 17.96
C SER A 34 0.91 11.24 18.34
N LYS A 35 1.78 11.65 17.40
CA LYS A 35 2.67 12.82 17.61
C LYS A 35 1.85 14.08 17.93
N LYS A 36 2.43 14.98 18.75
CA LYS A 36 1.84 16.28 19.07
C LYS A 36 1.73 17.19 17.85
N ASN A 37 2.70 17.13 16.94
CA ASN A 37 2.78 18.02 15.78
C ASN A 37 1.75 17.66 14.71
N LYS A 38 1.26 18.67 14.00
CA LYS A 38 0.35 18.53 12.87
C LYS A 38 1.08 17.78 11.75
N LEU A 39 0.56 16.62 11.35
CA LEU A 39 1.12 15.86 10.23
C LEU A 39 0.91 16.63 8.92
N LEU A 40 1.89 16.55 8.04
CA LEU A 40 1.76 17.00 6.66
C LEU A 40 0.58 16.25 5.99
N LYS A 41 -0.13 16.95 5.12
CA LYS A 41 -1.20 16.34 4.31
C LYS A 41 -0.60 15.32 3.35
N ASP A 42 -1.16 14.13 3.32
CA ASP A 42 -0.78 13.07 2.38
C ASP A 42 -1.63 13.17 1.12
N LYS A 43 -1.14 13.95 0.16
CA LYS A 43 -1.81 14.18 -1.13
C LYS A 43 -1.61 13.03 -2.12
N ARG A 44 -1.42 11.81 -1.67
CA ARG A 44 -1.35 10.62 -2.53
C ARG A 44 -2.72 9.97 -2.64
N THR A 45 -2.88 9.17 -3.67
CA THR A 45 -3.96 8.18 -3.76
C THR A 45 -3.42 6.79 -3.48
N THR A 46 -4.31 5.92 -3.08
CA THR A 46 -4.00 4.51 -2.87
C THR A 46 -5.05 3.67 -3.59
N ALA A 47 -4.59 2.60 -4.23
CA ALA A 47 -5.44 1.57 -4.83
C ALA A 47 -5.41 0.32 -3.94
N ILE A 48 -6.59 -0.19 -3.59
CA ILE A 48 -6.73 -1.43 -2.82
C ILE A 48 -7.57 -2.45 -3.57
N SER A 49 -7.24 -3.73 -3.41
CA SER A 49 -8.01 -4.84 -3.98
C SER A 49 -9.41 -4.90 -3.36
N THR A 50 -10.32 -5.58 -4.04
CA THR A 50 -11.70 -5.75 -3.54
C THR A 50 -11.74 -6.48 -2.20
N SER A 51 -10.88 -7.47 -1.97
CA SER A 51 -10.79 -8.15 -0.67
C SER A 51 -10.38 -7.19 0.46
N ASN A 52 -9.38 -6.36 0.23
CA ASN A 52 -8.93 -5.35 1.18
C ASN A 52 -9.96 -4.22 1.39
N TYR A 53 -10.72 -3.86 0.34
CA TYR A 53 -11.83 -2.94 0.46
C TYR A 53 -12.94 -3.50 1.36
N ASN A 54 -13.28 -4.78 1.19
CA ASN A 54 -14.26 -5.46 2.03
C ASN A 54 -13.79 -5.52 3.50
N PHE A 55 -12.52 -5.84 3.73
CA PHE A 55 -11.94 -5.79 5.08
C PHE A 55 -12.02 -4.37 5.68
N LEU A 56 -11.61 -3.34 4.93
CA LEU A 56 -11.73 -1.96 5.40
C LEU A 56 -13.17 -1.62 5.78
N ASN A 57 -14.15 -2.02 4.97
CA ASN A 57 -15.56 -1.79 5.24
C ASN A 57 -16.10 -2.56 6.43
N SER A 58 -15.60 -3.78 6.66
CA SER A 58 -15.99 -4.56 7.83
C SER A 58 -15.54 -3.90 9.13
N VAL A 59 -14.46 -3.11 9.09
CA VAL A 59 -13.88 -2.41 10.24
C VAL A 59 -14.57 -1.06 10.51
N VAL A 60 -15.08 -0.41 9.46
CA VAL A 60 -15.73 0.91 9.52
C VAL A 60 -17.24 0.74 9.40
N ASP A 61 -18.00 0.91 10.49
CA ASP A 61 -19.44 0.60 10.60
C ASP A 61 -20.34 1.33 9.58
N LYS A 62 -19.91 2.47 9.05
CA LYS A 62 -20.57 3.21 7.96
C LYS A 62 -19.51 3.71 7.01
N HIS A 63 -19.31 3.00 5.90
CA HIS A 63 -18.41 3.51 4.89
C HIS A 63 -19.13 4.48 3.94
N ASP A 64 -18.41 5.48 3.54
CA ASP A 64 -18.86 6.43 2.52
C ASP A 64 -18.36 5.95 1.15
N LYS A 65 -19.25 5.31 0.39
CA LYS A 65 -18.95 4.79 -0.96
C LYS A 65 -18.34 5.87 -1.87
N LYS A 66 -18.67 7.14 -1.64
CA LYS A 66 -18.16 8.27 -2.44
C LYS A 66 -16.67 8.52 -2.24
N LEU A 67 -16.05 7.99 -1.18
CA LEU A 67 -14.60 8.12 -0.94
C LEU A 67 -13.78 7.15 -1.79
N PHE A 68 -14.40 6.12 -2.35
CA PHE A 68 -13.73 5.03 -3.05
C PHE A 68 -14.22 4.95 -4.49
N TRP A 69 -13.31 5.18 -5.42
CA TRP A 69 -13.61 5.08 -6.85
C TRP A 69 -13.42 3.64 -7.31
N PRO A 70 -14.47 2.96 -7.78
CA PRO A 70 -14.38 1.59 -8.23
C PRO A 70 -13.69 1.50 -9.59
N SER A 71 -12.91 0.45 -9.79
CA SER A 71 -12.32 0.11 -11.08
C SER A 71 -12.58 -1.36 -11.41
N SER A 72 -13.33 -1.62 -12.47
CA SER A 72 -13.60 -2.96 -13.00
C SER A 72 -12.63 -3.35 -14.12
N LYS A 73 -11.81 -2.39 -14.60
CA LYS A 73 -10.88 -2.58 -15.71
C LYS A 73 -9.49 -2.09 -15.35
N ILE A 74 -8.49 -2.92 -15.65
CA ILE A 74 -7.06 -2.56 -15.50
C ILE A 74 -6.36 -2.96 -16.79
N ASN A 75 -5.71 -2.00 -17.43
CA ASN A 75 -4.99 -2.21 -18.66
C ASN A 75 -3.48 -2.10 -18.43
N LEU A 76 -2.72 -3.06 -18.94
CA LEU A 76 -1.27 -3.06 -18.86
C LEU A 76 -0.68 -2.84 -20.27
N PHE A 77 0.20 -1.85 -20.38
CA PHE A 77 0.85 -1.47 -21.62
C PHE A 77 2.37 -1.58 -21.49
N TYR A 78 3.01 -2.01 -22.57
CA TYR A 78 4.46 -2.01 -22.72
C TYR A 78 4.85 -1.10 -23.89
N GLU A 79 5.80 -0.19 -23.66
CA GLU A 79 6.30 0.72 -24.68
C GLU A 79 7.25 -0.03 -25.62
N THR A 80 6.84 -0.22 -26.87
CA THR A 80 7.67 -0.73 -27.96
C THR A 80 8.35 0.40 -28.70
N LYS A 81 9.04 0.11 -29.80
CA LYS A 81 9.63 1.15 -30.66
C LYS A 81 8.58 2.06 -31.28
N ASP A 82 7.42 1.48 -31.67
CA ASP A 82 6.43 2.15 -32.51
C ASP A 82 5.21 2.62 -31.70
N GLN A 83 4.87 1.94 -30.59
CA GLN A 83 3.64 2.23 -29.84
C GLN A 83 3.62 1.66 -28.43
N ASN A 84 2.64 2.06 -27.64
CA ASN A 84 2.30 1.42 -26.39
C ASN A 84 1.42 0.18 -26.65
N MET A 85 2.03 -0.99 -26.67
CA MET A 85 1.35 -2.28 -26.86
C MET A 85 0.55 -2.67 -25.63
N ASN A 86 -0.77 -2.82 -25.75
CA ASN A 86 -1.57 -3.40 -24.70
C ASN A 86 -1.35 -4.93 -24.69
N PHE A 87 -0.77 -5.44 -23.62
CA PHE A 87 -0.44 -6.88 -23.52
C PHE A 87 -1.32 -7.64 -22.53
N LEU A 88 -1.99 -6.93 -21.62
CA LEU A 88 -2.85 -7.58 -20.63
C LEU A 88 -4.00 -6.66 -20.20
N ASN A 89 -5.22 -7.22 -20.25
CA ASN A 89 -6.44 -6.55 -19.82
C ASN A 89 -7.14 -7.41 -18.78
N PHE A 90 -7.32 -6.84 -17.60
CA PHE A 90 -8.23 -7.38 -16.61
C PHE A 90 -9.56 -6.65 -16.74
N ASN A 91 -10.62 -7.38 -17.00
CA ASN A 91 -11.98 -6.86 -17.09
C ASN A 91 -12.92 -7.75 -16.28
N GLU A 92 -13.73 -7.14 -15.44
CA GLU A 92 -14.81 -7.79 -14.69
C GLU A 92 -16.10 -7.02 -14.90
N ASP A 93 -17.03 -7.62 -15.61
CA ASP A 93 -18.30 -6.96 -15.92
C ASP A 93 -19.22 -6.83 -14.70
N LYS A 94 -19.12 -7.75 -13.74
CA LYS A 94 -20.00 -7.82 -12.56
C LYS A 94 -19.35 -7.42 -11.24
N LYS A 95 -18.01 -7.24 -11.18
CA LYS A 95 -17.27 -6.98 -9.94
C LYS A 95 -16.17 -5.95 -10.18
N ASN A 96 -15.87 -5.17 -9.17
CA ASN A 96 -14.70 -4.31 -9.21
C ASN A 96 -13.44 -5.11 -8.89
N LEU A 97 -12.33 -4.78 -9.56
CA LEU A 97 -11.01 -5.35 -9.30
C LEU A 97 -10.31 -4.63 -8.16
N MET A 98 -10.49 -3.32 -8.11
CA MET A 98 -9.89 -2.47 -7.09
C MET A 98 -10.74 -1.22 -6.81
N TYR A 99 -10.35 -0.54 -5.73
CA TYR A 99 -10.90 0.75 -5.33
C TYR A 99 -9.77 1.74 -5.11
N ILE A 100 -9.91 2.95 -5.64
CA ILE A 100 -8.92 4.02 -5.56
C ILE A 100 -9.49 5.12 -4.66
N PHE A 101 -8.66 5.65 -3.76
CA PHE A 101 -9.06 6.70 -2.85
C PHE A 101 -7.94 7.70 -2.56
N GLU A 102 -8.31 8.90 -2.14
CA GLU A 102 -7.38 9.92 -1.65
C GLU A 102 -7.06 9.67 -0.17
N ASN A 103 -5.77 9.54 0.14
CA ASN A 103 -5.30 9.17 1.48
C ASN A 103 -5.81 10.10 2.58
N ASP A 104 -5.75 11.42 2.36
CA ASP A 104 -6.23 12.41 3.35
C ASP A 104 -7.71 12.30 3.63
N LYS A 105 -8.53 12.01 2.62
CA LYS A 105 -9.99 11.88 2.80
C LYS A 105 -10.33 10.64 3.63
N VAL A 106 -9.73 9.49 3.30
CA VAL A 106 -9.94 8.25 4.06
C VAL A 106 -9.38 8.39 5.47
N LYS A 107 -8.18 8.97 5.65
CA LYS A 107 -7.61 9.25 6.95
C LYS A 107 -8.53 10.11 7.84
N ALA A 108 -9.10 11.18 7.27
CA ALA A 108 -10.05 12.04 7.99
C ALA A 108 -11.31 11.27 8.41
N LYS A 109 -11.81 10.37 7.55
CA LYS A 109 -12.95 9.50 7.85
C LYS A 109 -12.62 8.54 9.00
N LEU A 110 -11.48 7.83 8.94
CA LEU A 110 -11.07 6.90 9.99
C LEU A 110 -10.93 7.60 11.34
N LEU A 111 -10.34 8.80 11.37
CA LEU A 111 -10.25 9.61 12.59
C LEU A 111 -11.63 10.00 13.16
N LYS A 112 -12.59 10.34 12.29
CA LYS A 112 -13.97 10.61 12.73
C LYS A 112 -14.61 9.37 13.36
N VAL A 113 -14.39 8.19 12.79
CA VAL A 113 -14.90 6.93 13.34
C VAL A 113 -14.26 6.62 14.70
N ILE A 114 -12.93 6.77 14.84
CA ILE A 114 -12.20 6.57 16.10
C ILE A 114 -12.76 7.47 17.20
N LYS A 115 -12.99 8.76 16.89
CA LYS A 115 -13.60 9.70 17.84
C LYS A 115 -15.03 9.30 18.21
N LYS A 116 -15.85 8.89 17.24
CA LYS A 116 -17.23 8.43 17.48
C LYS A 116 -17.28 7.19 18.39
N LYS A 117 -16.33 6.26 18.22
CA LYS A 117 -16.20 5.07 19.08
C LYS A 117 -15.56 5.38 20.44
N LYS A 118 -15.27 6.65 20.75
CA LYS A 118 -14.67 7.11 22.02
C LYS A 118 -13.34 6.41 22.33
N ILE A 119 -12.58 5.98 21.31
CA ILE A 119 -11.27 5.37 21.49
C ILE A 119 -10.29 6.44 21.99
N LYS A 120 -9.56 6.14 23.06
CA LYS A 120 -8.61 7.08 23.68
C LYS A 120 -7.47 7.42 22.74
N ILE A 121 -7.21 8.72 22.54
CA ILE A 121 -6.12 9.23 21.71
C ILE A 121 -5.18 10.05 22.59
N PHE A 122 -3.95 9.58 22.73
CA PHE A 122 -2.89 10.28 23.47
C PHE A 122 -1.97 11.02 22.49
N LYS A 123 -1.81 12.33 22.70
CA LYS A 123 -0.86 13.16 21.94
C LYS A 123 0.49 13.16 22.66
N LYS A 124 1.35 12.21 22.32
CA LYS A 124 2.67 12.03 22.94
C LYS A 124 3.71 11.71 21.88
N ASN A 125 4.89 12.31 21.96
CA ASN A 125 6.05 11.88 21.17
C ASN A 125 6.69 10.71 21.91
N ILE A 126 6.82 9.59 21.24
CA ILE A 126 7.50 8.40 21.78
C ILE A 126 8.92 8.41 21.27
N ASN A 127 9.87 8.51 22.18
CA ASN A 127 11.30 8.46 21.90
C ASN A 127 11.93 7.16 22.39
N ASN A 128 11.33 6.54 23.42
CA ASN A 128 11.77 5.28 24.00
C ASN A 128 10.58 4.31 24.16
N LEU A 129 10.82 3.02 24.02
CA LEU A 129 9.82 1.97 24.25
C LEU A 129 9.39 1.87 25.72
N ASN A 130 10.23 2.27 26.65
CA ASN A 130 9.91 2.31 28.07
C ASN A 130 8.73 3.27 28.40
N ASP A 131 8.49 4.25 27.55
CA ASP A 131 7.32 5.14 27.64
C ASP A 131 5.97 4.41 27.53
N LEU A 132 6.01 3.12 27.14
CA LEU A 132 4.86 2.27 26.83
C LEU A 132 4.74 1.03 27.73
N ASN A 133 5.42 0.99 28.88
CA ASN A 133 5.47 -0.20 29.73
C ASN A 133 4.11 -0.61 30.33
N ASP A 134 3.14 0.30 30.37
CA ASP A 134 1.79 0.05 30.89
C ASP A 134 0.89 -0.75 29.95
N TYR A 135 1.37 -1.11 28.75
CA TYR A 135 0.61 -1.84 27.74
C TYR A 135 1.06 -3.30 27.65
N ASP A 136 0.10 -4.20 27.48
CA ASP A 136 0.35 -5.64 27.30
C ASP A 136 0.91 -5.93 25.90
N LEU A 137 0.50 -5.15 24.88
CA LEU A 137 1.01 -5.22 23.52
C LEU A 137 1.20 -3.81 22.93
N LYS A 138 2.34 -3.60 22.28
CA LYS A 138 2.71 -2.35 21.64
C LYS A 138 2.86 -2.55 20.13
N ILE A 139 2.10 -1.82 19.32
CA ILE A 139 2.11 -1.93 17.86
C ILE A 139 2.62 -0.62 17.26
N LEU A 140 3.76 -0.69 16.57
CA LEU A 140 4.44 0.48 16.02
C LEU A 140 4.10 0.67 14.53
N CYS A 141 3.30 1.69 14.22
CA CYS A 141 2.93 2.12 12.87
C CYS A 141 3.59 3.46 12.50
N LEU A 142 4.90 3.57 12.67
CA LEU A 142 5.67 4.83 12.61
C LEU A 142 6.18 5.19 11.20
N GLY A 143 5.79 4.42 10.16
CA GLY A 143 6.30 4.58 8.80
C GLY A 143 7.73 4.03 8.64
N ARG A 144 8.37 4.32 7.47
CA ARG A 144 9.61 3.65 7.05
C ARG A 144 10.84 3.95 7.91
N SER A 145 10.97 5.16 8.43
CA SER A 145 12.25 5.72 8.87
C SER A 145 12.34 5.97 10.38
N SER A 146 11.55 5.27 11.19
CA SER A 146 11.61 5.47 12.64
C SER A 146 12.89 4.88 13.24
N LYS A 147 13.65 5.70 13.96
CA LYS A 147 14.84 5.27 14.71
C LYS A 147 14.50 4.23 15.81
N ILE A 148 13.27 4.25 16.33
CA ILE A 148 12.82 3.31 17.36
C ILE A 148 12.93 1.84 16.90
N TYR A 149 12.79 1.59 15.59
CA TYR A 149 12.92 0.23 15.06
C TYR A 149 14.29 -0.40 15.29
N GLN A 150 15.35 0.39 15.45
CA GLN A 150 16.70 -0.11 15.74
C GLN A 150 16.76 -0.91 17.05
N ASN A 151 15.89 -0.59 18.01
CA ASN A 151 15.81 -1.29 19.30
C ASN A 151 15.11 -2.66 19.19
N ILE A 152 14.44 -2.94 18.07
CA ILE A 152 13.63 -4.14 17.84
C ILE A 152 14.30 -5.07 16.82
N ILE A 153 14.97 -4.50 15.81
CA ILE A 153 15.49 -5.22 14.67
C ILE A 153 16.80 -5.92 15.05
N ASP A 154 16.75 -7.24 15.10
CA ASP A 154 17.95 -8.07 15.41
C ASP A 154 18.56 -8.67 14.12
N LYS A 155 17.77 -8.81 13.03
CA LYS A 155 18.21 -9.43 11.77
C LYS A 155 18.27 -8.40 10.65
N ARG A 156 19.32 -8.50 9.82
CA ARG A 156 19.47 -7.66 8.63
C ARG A 156 18.26 -7.76 7.72
N SER A 157 17.70 -6.60 7.34
CA SER A 157 16.60 -6.50 6.38
C SER A 157 17.07 -6.83 4.95
N LEU A 158 16.13 -7.18 4.08
CA LEU A 158 16.36 -7.14 2.64
C LEU A 158 16.14 -5.70 2.20
N ASP A 159 17.23 -5.01 1.90
CA ASP A 159 17.24 -3.59 1.53
C ASP A 159 17.80 -3.39 0.14
N LYS A 160 17.13 -2.56 -0.68
CA LYS A 160 17.57 -2.17 -2.01
C LYS A 160 17.16 -0.73 -2.30
N ASP A 161 18.11 0.12 -2.67
CA ASP A 161 17.81 1.43 -3.27
C ASP A 161 17.70 1.25 -4.79
N TYR A 162 16.53 1.54 -5.35
CA TYR A 162 16.32 1.45 -6.80
C TYR A 162 17.05 2.54 -7.58
N LYS A 163 17.59 3.56 -6.88
CA LYS A 163 18.10 4.80 -7.48
C LYS A 163 17.03 5.48 -8.36
N GLU A 164 15.80 5.35 -7.96
CA GLU A 164 14.62 5.91 -8.62
C GLU A 164 13.82 6.77 -7.66
N VAL A 165 12.98 7.63 -8.24
CA VAL A 165 11.98 8.45 -7.52
C VAL A 165 10.61 8.22 -8.14
N ALA A 166 9.57 8.14 -7.31
CA ALA A 166 8.20 8.19 -7.77
C ALA A 166 7.74 9.65 -7.80
N ILE A 167 7.39 10.14 -8.97
CA ILE A 167 6.71 11.42 -9.17
C ILE A 167 5.22 11.14 -9.15
N THR A 168 4.48 11.85 -8.29
CA THR A 168 3.03 11.68 -8.14
C THR A 168 2.33 13.01 -8.27
N GLY A 169 1.07 12.99 -8.64
CA GLY A 169 0.25 14.19 -8.69
C GLY A 169 -1.19 13.89 -9.10
N TYR A 170 -2.01 14.92 -9.10
CA TYR A 170 -3.40 14.86 -9.55
C TYR A 170 -3.55 15.54 -10.89
N VAL A 171 -4.38 14.95 -11.74
CA VAL A 171 -4.66 15.46 -13.08
C VAL A 171 -6.17 15.65 -13.23
N LYS A 172 -6.59 16.86 -13.61
CA LYS A 172 -7.94 17.13 -14.11
C LYS A 172 -7.97 16.95 -15.61
N HIS A 173 -9.00 16.31 -16.12
CA HIS A 173 -9.16 15.96 -17.54
C HIS A 173 -10.62 15.95 -18.00
N ASN A 174 -10.82 15.90 -19.32
CA ASN A 174 -12.12 15.76 -19.98
C ASN A 174 -12.24 14.45 -20.78
N LEU A 175 -11.36 13.47 -20.51
CA LEU A 175 -11.38 12.18 -21.18
C LEU A 175 -12.64 11.40 -20.82
N LYS A 176 -13.26 10.74 -21.81
CA LYS A 176 -14.38 9.83 -21.57
C LYS A 176 -13.84 8.44 -21.22
N ASN A 177 -14.46 7.79 -20.20
CA ASN A 177 -14.21 6.37 -19.86
C ASN A 177 -12.73 6.04 -19.58
N LEU A 178 -12.03 6.89 -18.82
CA LEU A 178 -10.65 6.61 -18.42
C LEU A 178 -10.61 5.43 -17.44
N ASN A 179 -9.93 4.34 -17.82
CA ASN A 179 -9.71 3.16 -16.99
C ASN A 179 -8.38 3.24 -16.24
N THR A 180 -8.27 2.46 -15.17
CA THR A 180 -6.98 2.23 -14.51
C THR A 180 -6.01 1.60 -15.49
N ALA A 181 -4.79 2.11 -15.53
CA ALA A 181 -3.76 1.63 -16.45
C ALA A 181 -2.36 1.67 -15.82
N GLN A 182 -1.52 0.73 -16.22
CA GLN A 182 -0.09 0.72 -15.93
C GLN A 182 0.65 0.67 -17.26
N TYR A 183 1.49 1.65 -17.48
CA TYR A 183 2.39 1.73 -18.63
C TYR A 183 3.81 1.42 -18.19
N PHE A 184 4.45 0.45 -18.84
CA PHE A 184 5.87 0.16 -18.67
C PHE A 184 6.64 0.88 -19.77
N LEU A 185 7.04 2.11 -19.46
CA LEU A 185 7.71 3.03 -20.39
C LEU A 185 9.24 2.91 -20.30
N LYS A 186 9.96 3.44 -21.29
CA LYS A 186 11.42 3.50 -21.31
C LYS A 186 12.01 4.23 -20.11
N ASP A 187 11.37 5.32 -19.73
CA ASP A 187 11.79 6.15 -18.60
C ASP A 187 11.34 5.57 -17.25
N GLY A 188 10.58 4.47 -17.26
CA GLY A 188 10.08 3.76 -16.10
C GLY A 188 8.55 3.69 -16.01
N PRO A 189 8.02 2.86 -15.09
CA PRO A 189 6.59 2.56 -15.03
C PRO A 189 5.74 3.76 -14.60
N LEU A 190 4.68 4.03 -15.37
CA LEU A 190 3.68 5.06 -15.13
C LEU A 190 2.32 4.42 -14.85
N ALA A 191 1.76 4.67 -13.67
CA ALA A 191 0.39 4.28 -13.31
C ALA A 191 -0.58 5.44 -13.48
N ILE A 192 -1.77 5.17 -14.01
CA ILE A 192 -2.91 6.08 -14.13
C ILE A 192 -4.04 5.52 -13.27
N LEU A 193 -4.44 6.26 -12.26
CA LEU A 193 -5.39 5.83 -11.23
C LEU A 193 -6.57 6.81 -11.14
N PRO A 194 -7.66 6.60 -11.89
CA PRO A 194 -8.86 7.42 -11.79
C PRO A 194 -9.44 7.37 -10.36
N PHE A 195 -9.77 8.51 -9.79
CA PHE A 195 -10.44 8.60 -8.48
C PHE A 195 -11.71 9.46 -8.52
N SER A 196 -12.05 9.96 -9.71
CA SER A 196 -13.33 10.59 -10.04
C SER A 196 -13.56 10.57 -11.55
N LYS A 197 -14.74 10.99 -11.99
CA LYS A 197 -15.10 11.07 -13.42
C LYS A 197 -14.11 11.92 -14.23
N ASN A 198 -13.62 13.01 -13.66
CA ASN A 198 -12.81 14.01 -14.36
C ASN A 198 -11.43 14.21 -13.70
N SER A 199 -10.99 13.26 -12.87
CA SER A 199 -9.70 13.36 -12.21
C SER A 199 -9.07 11.99 -12.00
N PHE A 200 -7.77 11.92 -12.23
CA PHE A 200 -6.94 10.78 -11.87
C PHE A 200 -5.68 11.22 -11.15
N SER A 201 -5.08 10.32 -10.43
CA SER A 201 -3.71 10.47 -9.97
C SER A 201 -2.78 9.64 -10.84
N PHE A 202 -1.54 10.07 -10.90
CA PHE A 202 -0.48 9.32 -11.53
C PHE A 202 0.65 9.02 -10.56
N VAL A 203 1.36 7.93 -10.83
CA VAL A 203 2.61 7.56 -10.17
C VAL A 203 3.58 7.17 -11.27
N TRP A 204 4.61 7.97 -11.49
CA TRP A 204 5.64 7.71 -12.49
C TRP A 204 6.98 7.48 -11.77
N SER A 205 7.51 6.29 -11.90
CA SER A 205 8.80 5.92 -11.33
C SER A 205 9.88 6.18 -12.36
N VAL A 206 10.82 7.08 -12.05
CA VAL A 206 11.90 7.47 -12.96
C VAL A 206 13.24 7.42 -12.24
N ASN A 207 14.34 7.33 -12.99
CA ASN A 207 15.68 7.40 -12.42
C ASN A 207 15.88 8.71 -11.65
N LYS A 208 16.66 8.70 -10.57
CA LYS A 208 17.01 9.91 -9.79
C LYS A 208 17.73 10.97 -10.62
N GLU A 209 18.43 10.54 -11.69
CA GLU A 209 19.12 11.40 -12.63
C GLU A 209 18.22 12.00 -13.71
N PHE A 210 16.93 11.61 -13.73
CA PHE A 210 15.93 12.15 -14.64
C PHE A 210 15.90 13.69 -14.55
N PRO A 211 15.83 14.42 -15.69
CA PRO A 211 15.96 15.86 -15.70
C PRO A 211 15.00 16.54 -14.72
N LYS A 212 15.57 17.26 -13.75
CA LYS A 212 14.81 17.98 -12.74
C LYS A 212 14.32 19.35 -13.26
N LYS A 213 14.91 19.83 -14.35
CA LYS A 213 14.55 21.11 -14.96
C LYS A 213 13.19 20.95 -15.64
N ASP A 214 12.23 21.74 -15.20
CA ASP A 214 10.85 21.76 -15.67
C ASP A 214 10.12 20.40 -15.63
N ILE A 215 10.26 19.71 -14.51
CA ILE A 215 9.67 18.37 -14.29
C ILE A 215 8.14 18.37 -14.52
N GLY A 216 7.48 19.50 -14.29
CA GLY A 216 6.04 19.67 -14.51
C GLY A 216 5.66 19.58 -15.98
N ALA A 217 6.42 20.23 -16.87
CA ALA A 217 6.20 20.18 -18.33
C ALA A 217 6.50 18.78 -18.87
N VAL A 218 7.60 18.15 -18.42
CA VAL A 218 7.97 16.79 -18.85
C VAL A 218 6.88 15.78 -18.47
N VAL A 219 6.41 15.80 -17.23
CA VAL A 219 5.31 14.94 -16.76
C VAL A 219 4.04 15.20 -17.57
N LYS A 220 3.69 16.47 -17.81
CA LYS A 220 2.52 16.83 -18.60
C LYS A 220 2.64 16.29 -20.04
N SER A 221 3.78 16.49 -20.68
CA SER A 221 4.05 15.99 -22.03
C SER A 221 3.89 14.47 -22.11
N LYS A 222 4.52 13.72 -21.18
CA LYS A 222 4.45 12.26 -21.18
C LYS A 222 3.03 11.74 -20.93
N ILE A 223 2.27 12.33 -20.02
CA ILE A 223 0.88 11.96 -19.78
C ILE A 223 0.01 12.28 -21.00
N CYS A 224 0.21 13.43 -21.65
CA CYS A 224 -0.51 13.79 -22.86
C CYS A 224 -0.23 12.81 -24.01
N GLU A 225 1.04 12.41 -24.19
CA GLU A 225 1.47 11.43 -25.17
C GLU A 225 0.77 10.09 -24.95
N VAL A 226 0.89 9.54 -23.73
CA VAL A 226 0.38 8.22 -23.37
C VAL A 226 -1.15 8.16 -23.47
N LEU A 227 -1.86 9.21 -23.05
CA LEU A 227 -3.32 9.28 -23.08
C LEU A 227 -3.88 9.89 -24.38
N LYS A 228 -3.02 10.26 -25.32
CA LYS A 228 -3.39 10.90 -26.60
C LYS A 228 -4.32 12.10 -26.40
N THR A 229 -3.98 12.99 -25.46
CA THR A 229 -4.78 14.17 -25.10
C THR A 229 -3.90 15.40 -24.96
N LYS A 230 -4.48 16.60 -25.14
CA LYS A 230 -3.76 17.88 -24.98
C LYS A 230 -4.25 18.68 -23.76
N ASN A 231 -5.47 18.41 -23.30
CA ASN A 231 -6.14 19.23 -22.29
C ASN A 231 -6.14 18.56 -20.90
N ILE A 232 -5.03 18.74 -20.17
CA ILE A 232 -4.92 18.31 -18.78
C ILE A 232 -4.34 19.43 -17.91
N LYS A 233 -4.75 19.42 -16.62
CA LYS A 233 -4.18 20.29 -15.58
C LYS A 233 -3.62 19.45 -14.46
N ILE A 234 -2.31 19.58 -14.20
CA ILE A 234 -1.61 18.87 -13.13
C ILE A 234 -1.59 19.72 -11.86
N SER A 235 -1.76 19.10 -10.72
CA SER A 235 -1.69 19.73 -9.40
C SER A 235 -1.13 18.75 -8.36
N ASN A 236 -0.77 19.28 -7.17
CA ASN A 236 -0.31 18.49 -6.03
C ASN A 236 0.87 17.55 -6.34
N GLN A 237 1.78 17.98 -7.21
CA GLN A 237 2.94 17.19 -7.60
C GLN A 237 3.90 17.02 -6.40
N GLN A 238 4.36 15.79 -6.18
CA GLN A 238 5.30 15.39 -5.13
C GLN A 238 6.24 14.32 -5.67
N SER A 239 7.42 14.17 -5.05
CA SER A 239 8.35 13.10 -5.39
C SER A 239 8.83 12.36 -4.14
N TYR A 240 9.04 11.05 -4.26
CA TYR A 240 9.46 10.17 -3.18
C TYR A 240 10.55 9.21 -3.65
N PRO A 241 11.63 9.01 -2.87
CA PRO A 241 12.64 8.02 -3.20
C PRO A 241 12.06 6.61 -3.10
N LEU A 242 12.42 5.76 -4.06
CA LEU A 242 11.96 4.38 -4.13
C LEU A 242 13.01 3.44 -3.55
N LYS A 243 12.56 2.59 -2.62
CA LYS A 243 13.39 1.58 -1.94
C LYS A 243 12.57 0.32 -1.74
N LEU A 244 13.23 -0.82 -1.81
CA LEU A 244 12.74 -2.05 -1.21
C LEU A 244 13.27 -2.13 0.21
N ASN A 245 12.43 -2.46 1.16
CA ASN A 245 12.84 -2.82 2.50
C ASN A 245 11.87 -3.87 3.02
N LEU A 246 12.37 -5.08 3.28
CA LEU A 246 11.59 -6.16 3.86
C LEU A 246 12.26 -6.57 5.16
N LYS A 247 11.60 -6.33 6.28
CA LYS A 247 12.12 -6.70 7.60
C LYS A 247 12.07 -8.21 7.78
N ARG A 248 13.08 -8.74 8.46
CA ARG A 248 13.14 -10.16 8.87
C ARG A 248 12.73 -10.35 10.33
N THR A 249 12.84 -9.29 11.14
CA THR A 249 12.36 -9.21 12.53
C THR A 249 11.06 -8.41 12.55
N TYR A 250 9.96 -9.03 12.99
CA TYR A 250 8.62 -8.42 13.03
C TYR A 250 8.30 -7.88 14.41
N PHE A 251 8.80 -8.56 15.45
CA PHE A 251 8.57 -8.20 16.84
C PHE A 251 9.78 -8.48 17.73
N LYS A 252 9.78 -7.90 18.90
CA LYS A 252 10.68 -8.20 20.00
C LYS A 252 9.93 -8.07 21.31
N LYS A 253 9.85 -9.14 22.10
CA LYS A 253 9.00 -9.24 23.29
C LYS A 253 7.54 -8.89 22.92
N ASP A 254 6.96 -7.90 23.57
CA ASP A 254 5.59 -7.40 23.41
C ASP A 254 5.47 -6.20 22.44
N VAL A 255 6.47 -5.97 21.58
CA VAL A 255 6.52 -4.86 20.63
C VAL A 255 6.53 -5.39 19.20
N LEU A 256 5.47 -5.10 18.45
CA LEU A 256 5.29 -5.46 17.04
C LEU A 256 5.53 -4.25 16.12
N ILE A 257 6.25 -4.44 15.03
CA ILE A 257 6.31 -3.48 13.92
C ILE A 257 5.19 -3.80 12.94
N LEU A 258 4.48 -2.78 12.46
CA LEU A 258 3.39 -2.95 11.49
C LEU A 258 3.37 -1.82 10.45
N GLY A 259 2.85 -2.11 9.26
CA GLY A 259 2.75 -1.13 8.17
C GLY A 259 4.05 -0.93 7.40
N GLU A 260 4.28 0.28 6.86
CA GLU A 260 5.47 0.61 6.06
C GLU A 260 6.81 0.44 6.82
N GLY A 261 6.76 0.32 8.15
CA GLY A 261 7.92 0.00 8.96
C GLY A 261 8.38 -1.45 8.80
N LEU A 262 7.44 -2.34 8.43
CA LEU A 262 7.67 -3.76 8.26
C LEU A 262 8.12 -4.10 6.83
N HIS A 263 7.42 -3.54 5.85
CA HIS A 263 7.72 -3.73 4.43
C HIS A 263 7.47 -2.46 3.62
N THR A 264 8.39 -2.14 2.75
CA THR A 264 8.28 -1.10 1.74
C THR A 264 8.63 -1.73 0.40
N VAL A 265 7.75 -1.61 -0.58
CA VAL A 265 7.90 -2.21 -1.90
C VAL A 265 7.78 -1.14 -2.99
N HIS A 266 8.23 -1.47 -4.21
CA HIS A 266 8.05 -0.61 -5.36
C HIS A 266 6.56 -0.36 -5.62
N PRO A 267 6.13 0.86 -6.03
CA PRO A 267 4.71 1.20 -6.23
C PRO A 267 4.05 0.53 -7.44
N ILE A 268 4.74 -0.32 -8.18
CA ILE A 268 4.14 -1.12 -9.26
C ILE A 268 2.92 -1.87 -8.72
N ALA A 269 1.81 -1.73 -9.42
CA ALA A 269 0.51 -2.34 -9.09
C ALA A 269 -0.09 -1.94 -7.72
N GLY A 270 0.42 -0.90 -7.04
CA GLY A 270 -0.18 -0.35 -5.82
C GLY A 270 -0.23 -1.31 -4.63
N GLN A 271 0.68 -2.29 -4.54
CA GLN A 271 0.59 -3.39 -3.55
C GLN A 271 1.00 -3.01 -2.12
N GLY A 272 1.71 -1.90 -1.89
CA GLY A 272 2.25 -1.58 -0.56
C GLY A 272 1.20 -1.54 0.56
N PHE A 273 0.12 -0.79 0.38
CA PHE A 273 -0.93 -0.71 1.40
C PHE A 273 -1.84 -1.95 1.43
N ASN A 274 -1.92 -2.70 0.33
CA ASN A 274 -2.62 -3.99 0.29
C ASN A 274 -1.97 -5.01 1.21
N LEU A 275 -0.63 -5.08 1.25
CA LEU A 275 0.11 -5.91 2.21
C LEU A 275 -0.21 -5.52 3.65
N VAL A 276 -0.19 -4.21 3.95
CA VAL A 276 -0.52 -3.70 5.29
C VAL A 276 -1.91 -4.11 5.74
N LEU A 277 -2.91 -4.02 4.87
CA LEU A 277 -4.29 -4.41 5.21
C LEU A 277 -4.41 -5.92 5.47
N ARG A 278 -3.70 -6.75 4.70
CA ARG A 278 -3.63 -8.20 4.95
C ARG A 278 -2.96 -8.51 6.29
N ASP A 279 -1.88 -7.79 6.62
CA ASP A 279 -1.22 -7.93 7.92
C ASP A 279 -2.16 -7.57 9.07
N ILE A 280 -2.90 -6.47 8.97
CA ILE A 280 -3.85 -6.04 10.00
C ILE A 280 -4.98 -7.06 10.15
N ASN A 281 -5.51 -7.57 9.03
CA ASN A 281 -6.56 -8.58 9.05
C ASN A 281 -6.09 -9.86 9.75
N LYS A 282 -4.91 -10.37 9.37
CA LYS A 282 -4.34 -11.57 10.01
C LYS A 282 -4.02 -11.34 11.49
N LEU A 283 -3.49 -10.17 11.84
CA LEU A 283 -3.25 -9.83 13.24
C LEU A 283 -4.55 -9.82 14.06
N GLN A 284 -5.62 -9.26 13.49
CA GLN A 284 -6.94 -9.26 14.13
C GLN A 284 -7.45 -10.68 14.36
N GLU A 285 -7.35 -11.58 13.39
CA GLU A 285 -7.75 -12.99 13.50
C GLU A 285 -6.97 -13.71 14.62
N ILE A 286 -5.65 -13.56 14.64
CA ILE A 286 -4.79 -14.20 15.61
C ILE A 286 -5.05 -13.65 17.01
N LEU A 287 -5.10 -12.34 17.19
CA LEU A 287 -5.37 -11.76 18.52
C LEU A 287 -6.77 -12.10 19.01
N LYS A 288 -7.75 -12.22 18.13
CA LYS A 288 -9.10 -12.72 18.47
C LYS A 288 -9.00 -14.12 19.08
N TYR A 289 -8.33 -15.05 18.40
CA TYR A 289 -8.15 -16.43 18.87
C TYR A 289 -7.51 -16.49 20.26
N TYR A 290 -6.40 -15.79 20.48
CA TYR A 290 -5.70 -15.81 21.77
C TYR A 290 -6.47 -15.12 22.90
N THR A 291 -7.24 -14.07 22.60
CA THR A 291 -8.10 -13.41 23.59
C THR A 291 -9.30 -14.27 23.97
N GLU A 292 -9.90 -15.00 23.02
CA GLU A 292 -11.00 -15.95 23.28
C GLU A 292 -10.53 -17.13 24.12
N LEU A 293 -9.26 -17.57 24.01
CA LEU A 293 -8.64 -18.56 24.90
C LEU A 293 -8.29 -17.99 26.28
N GLY A 294 -8.51 -16.70 26.54
CA GLY A 294 -8.18 -16.07 27.81
C GLY A 294 -6.68 -15.86 28.06
N MET A 295 -5.83 -16.00 27.02
CA MET A 295 -4.38 -15.87 27.16
C MET A 295 -3.94 -14.40 27.26
N SER A 296 -2.89 -14.16 28.07
CA SER A 296 -2.29 -12.84 28.20
C SER A 296 -1.46 -12.48 26.95
N LEU A 297 -1.75 -11.34 26.30
CA LEU A 297 -1.00 -10.89 25.13
C LEU A 297 0.45 -10.49 25.44
N LYS A 298 0.81 -10.31 26.69
CA LYS A 298 2.16 -9.94 27.11
C LYS A 298 3.18 -11.07 26.92
N SER A 299 2.75 -12.33 26.94
CA SER A 299 3.62 -13.51 26.89
C SER A 299 3.06 -14.65 26.05
N CYS A 300 2.08 -14.39 25.18
CA CYS A 300 1.52 -15.43 24.33
C CYS A 300 2.27 -15.55 23.00
N PRO A 301 2.17 -16.70 22.32
CA PRO A 301 2.82 -16.92 21.02
C PRO A 301 2.16 -16.17 19.84
N ALA A 302 1.18 -15.31 20.10
CA ALA A 302 0.43 -14.59 19.07
C ALA A 302 1.31 -13.83 18.07
N LEU A 303 2.43 -13.25 18.51
CA LEU A 303 3.35 -12.53 17.63
C LEU A 303 4.25 -13.48 16.83
N GLU A 304 4.54 -14.68 17.36
CA GLU A 304 5.21 -15.75 16.62
C GLU A 304 4.32 -16.29 15.52
N ASP A 305 3.06 -16.58 15.85
CA ASP A 305 2.05 -17.02 14.88
C ASP A 305 1.80 -15.97 13.82
N PHE A 306 1.69 -14.70 14.19
CA PHE A 306 1.58 -13.62 13.22
C PHE A 306 2.79 -13.60 12.29
N THR A 307 4.00 -13.73 12.83
CA THR A 307 5.23 -13.70 12.05
C THR A 307 5.32 -14.89 11.10
N SER A 308 5.02 -16.09 11.55
CA SER A 308 5.05 -17.32 10.73
C SER A 308 4.05 -17.24 9.57
N ASN A 309 2.84 -16.75 9.84
CA ASN A 309 1.78 -16.61 8.83
C ASN A 309 2.08 -15.51 7.79
N ARG A 310 2.69 -14.38 8.20
CA ARG A 310 2.79 -13.21 7.32
C ARG A 310 4.15 -13.03 6.64
N LYS A 311 5.21 -13.53 7.27
CA LYS A 311 6.58 -13.24 6.81
C LYS A 311 6.88 -13.84 5.45
N ALA A 312 6.52 -15.10 5.22
CA ALA A 312 6.75 -15.77 3.93
C ALA A 312 6.00 -15.03 2.82
N GLU A 313 4.70 -14.74 3.00
CA GLU A 313 3.88 -14.04 2.01
C GLU A 313 4.43 -12.64 1.70
N ASN A 314 4.80 -11.87 2.73
CA ASN A 314 5.32 -10.52 2.55
C ASN A 314 6.67 -10.52 1.79
N ILE A 315 7.56 -11.48 2.09
CA ILE A 315 8.85 -11.62 1.39
C ILE A 315 8.64 -12.03 -0.06
N ILE A 316 7.81 -13.05 -0.32
CA ILE A 316 7.53 -13.54 -1.68
C ILE A 316 6.86 -12.44 -2.51
N THR A 317 5.88 -11.74 -1.95
CA THR A 317 5.24 -10.61 -2.64
C THR A 317 6.24 -9.49 -2.93
N GLY A 318 7.06 -9.12 -1.96
CA GLY A 318 8.08 -8.07 -2.14
C GLY A 318 9.11 -8.42 -3.20
N ILE A 319 9.61 -9.65 -3.19
CA ILE A 319 10.54 -10.16 -4.23
C ILE A 319 9.84 -10.24 -5.59
N GLY A 320 8.60 -10.72 -5.65
CA GLY A 320 7.81 -10.78 -6.89
C GLY A 320 7.63 -9.41 -7.53
N ILE A 321 7.37 -8.36 -6.72
CA ILE A 321 7.31 -6.97 -7.18
C ILE A 321 8.67 -6.51 -7.71
N ASP A 322 9.76 -6.84 -7.02
CA ASP A 322 11.13 -6.49 -7.44
C ASP A 322 11.51 -7.18 -8.76
N LEU A 323 11.19 -8.45 -8.91
CA LEU A 323 11.39 -9.19 -10.17
C LEU A 323 10.54 -8.60 -11.31
N THR A 324 9.29 -8.22 -11.04
CA THR A 324 8.42 -7.55 -12.01
C THR A 324 9.05 -6.22 -12.46
N HIS A 325 9.54 -5.42 -11.52
CA HIS A 325 10.24 -4.18 -11.82
C HIS A 325 11.46 -4.42 -12.73
N HIS A 326 12.28 -5.43 -12.40
CA HIS A 326 13.45 -5.78 -13.20
C HIS A 326 13.09 -6.29 -14.59
N PHE A 327 12.06 -7.13 -14.72
CA PHE A 327 11.62 -7.64 -16.00
C PHE A 327 11.19 -6.51 -16.94
N PHE A 328 10.43 -5.53 -16.43
CA PHE A 328 9.96 -4.42 -17.25
C PHE A 328 10.97 -3.27 -17.42
N LYS A 329 12.09 -3.29 -16.69
CA LYS A 329 13.17 -2.34 -16.93
C LYS A 329 13.74 -2.58 -18.32
N GLN A 330 13.75 -1.54 -19.15
CA GLN A 330 14.17 -1.69 -20.54
C GLN A 330 15.64 -2.05 -20.68
N ASN A 331 15.93 -2.97 -21.59
CA ASN A 331 17.25 -3.39 -22.00
C ASN A 331 17.23 -3.65 -23.50
N LYS A 332 17.96 -2.86 -24.28
CA LYS A 332 17.97 -2.89 -25.77
C LYS A 332 18.16 -4.30 -26.34
N LEU A 333 18.94 -5.17 -25.66
CA LEU A 333 19.21 -6.53 -26.12
C LEU A 333 18.04 -7.49 -25.84
N LEU A 334 17.29 -7.27 -24.74
CA LEU A 334 16.22 -8.18 -24.30
C LEU A 334 14.82 -7.74 -24.71
N ASP A 335 14.65 -6.49 -25.14
CA ASP A 335 13.33 -5.94 -25.44
C ASP A 335 12.57 -6.69 -26.55
N PRO A 336 13.19 -7.15 -27.68
CA PRO A 336 12.48 -7.95 -28.68
C PRO A 336 11.98 -9.28 -28.12
N PHE A 337 12.75 -9.92 -27.22
CA PHE A 337 12.38 -11.15 -26.55
C PHE A 337 11.22 -10.94 -25.57
N LYS A 338 11.26 -9.86 -24.80
CA LYS A 338 10.15 -9.46 -23.91
C LYS A 338 8.86 -9.21 -24.68
N GLU A 339 8.93 -8.51 -25.80
CA GLU A 339 7.76 -8.27 -26.65
C GLU A 339 7.12 -9.59 -27.13
N SER A 340 7.92 -10.57 -27.53
CA SER A 340 7.44 -11.90 -27.91
C SER A 340 6.74 -12.61 -26.76
N ILE A 341 7.36 -12.62 -25.57
CA ILE A 341 6.75 -13.18 -24.35
C ILE A 341 5.43 -12.49 -24.04
N LEU A 342 5.38 -11.16 -24.02
CA LEU A 342 4.19 -10.40 -23.67
C LEU A 342 3.05 -10.61 -24.68
N LYS A 343 3.35 -10.76 -25.97
CA LYS A 343 2.36 -11.16 -27.00
C LYS A 343 1.76 -12.55 -26.71
N ASN A 344 2.57 -13.50 -26.25
CA ASN A 344 2.10 -14.83 -25.87
C ASN A 344 1.29 -14.82 -24.57
N VAL A 345 1.70 -14.04 -23.55
CA VAL A 345 0.92 -13.86 -22.31
C VAL A 345 -0.46 -13.29 -22.60
N SER A 346 -0.57 -12.36 -23.56
CA SER A 346 -1.86 -11.78 -23.94
C SER A 346 -2.87 -12.81 -24.45
N LYS A 347 -2.42 -13.94 -24.99
CA LYS A 347 -3.25 -15.03 -25.53
C LYS A 347 -3.60 -16.10 -24.49
N ASN A 348 -2.88 -16.16 -23.36
CA ASN A 348 -3.03 -17.25 -22.36
C ASN A 348 -3.99 -16.86 -21.23
N ASN A 349 -5.19 -17.42 -21.24
CA ASN A 349 -6.23 -17.17 -20.24
C ASN A 349 -5.87 -17.69 -18.83
N THR A 350 -5.07 -18.74 -18.72
CA THR A 350 -4.64 -19.32 -17.43
C THR A 350 -3.71 -18.36 -16.70
N LEU A 351 -2.71 -17.78 -17.39
CA LEU A 351 -1.81 -16.79 -16.82
C LEU A 351 -2.56 -15.53 -16.35
N LYS A 352 -3.58 -15.11 -17.11
CA LYS A 352 -4.46 -14.00 -16.69
C LYS A 352 -5.19 -14.30 -15.38
N LYS A 353 -5.75 -15.51 -15.23
CA LYS A 353 -6.46 -15.93 -14.01
C LYS A 353 -5.52 -15.98 -12.81
N ILE A 354 -4.32 -16.54 -12.94
CA ILE A 354 -3.31 -16.61 -11.88
C ILE A 354 -2.87 -15.22 -11.46
N SER A 355 -2.50 -14.35 -12.39
CA SER A 355 -2.09 -12.97 -12.10
C SER A 355 -3.17 -12.19 -11.34
N LYS A 356 -4.44 -12.38 -11.73
CA LYS A 356 -5.59 -11.76 -11.07
C LYS A 356 -5.78 -12.28 -9.65
N PHE A 357 -5.67 -13.60 -9.43
CA PHE A 357 -5.81 -14.23 -8.13
C PHE A 357 -4.75 -13.68 -7.15
N ILE A 358 -3.47 -13.70 -7.55
CA ILE A 358 -2.36 -13.19 -6.76
C ILE A 358 -2.54 -11.69 -6.43
N SER A 359 -2.97 -10.89 -7.40
CA SER A 359 -3.20 -9.45 -7.21
C SER A 359 -4.32 -9.16 -6.20
N ASN A 360 -5.37 -9.99 -6.16
CA ASN A 360 -6.54 -9.77 -5.32
C ASN A 360 -6.37 -10.35 -3.91
N GLN A 361 -5.92 -11.58 -3.80
CA GLN A 361 -5.87 -12.31 -2.52
C GLN A 361 -4.47 -12.44 -1.92
N GLY A 362 -3.42 -12.25 -2.71
CA GLY A 362 -2.05 -12.60 -2.34
C GLY A 362 -1.76 -14.09 -2.57
N LEU A 363 -0.56 -14.50 -2.21
CA LEU A 363 -0.18 -15.90 -2.16
C LEU A 363 -0.60 -16.45 -0.79
N SER A 364 -1.80 -17.02 -0.70
CA SER A 364 -2.12 -17.89 0.44
C SER A 364 -1.37 -19.20 0.23
N ILE A 365 -0.29 -19.38 0.97
CA ILE A 365 0.41 -20.66 1.11
C ILE A 365 -0.20 -21.42 2.27
#